data_0b6accaccaad02b745176f739009c9ac
#
_entry.id   0b6accaccaad02b745176f739009c9ac
#
_cell.length_a   1.000
_cell.length_b   1.000
_cell.length_c   1.000
_cell.angle_alpha   90.00
_cell.angle_beta   90.00
_cell.angle_gamma   90.00
#
_symmetry.space_group_name_H-M   'P 1'
#
loop_
_entity.id
_entity.type
_entity.pdbx_description
1 polymer ?
#
loop_
_entity_poly.entity_id
_entity_poly.type
_entity_poly.pdbx_seq_one_letter_code
_entity_poly.pdbx_strand_id
1 'polypeptide(L)'
;MKSAFKLILNTIPRPLLIRLSYVARPIIAFTLKGDKFTDPIDGKSFKSMLPYGYETQRNNVLSPSTLSLERHRLLWLYLNEQTDFFTAPKKVLHFAPEQAFYKLFRKQKNLDYTTTDLFSPLADVKADICNLPFEDNQYDVILCNHVLEHIPDDTKAMQELYRVLKP
;
A
#
# COMPACT_ATOMS: atom_id res chain seq x y z
N MET A 1 -23.67 -7.58 -15.25
CA MET A 1 -22.53 -6.66 -15.08
C MET A 1 -21.38 -7.23 -14.22
N LYS A 2 -21.63 -7.87 -13.06
CA LYS A 2 -20.55 -8.42 -12.19
C LYS A 2 -19.68 -9.49 -12.89
N SER A 3 -20.25 -10.34 -13.76
CA SER A 3 -19.52 -11.41 -14.47
C SER A 3 -18.55 -10.87 -15.53
N ALA A 4 -18.96 -9.86 -16.33
CA ALA A 4 -18.12 -9.26 -17.36
C ALA A 4 -16.94 -8.48 -16.76
N PHE A 5 -17.16 -7.76 -15.65
CA PHE A 5 -16.11 -7.04 -14.94
C PHE A 5 -15.07 -8.00 -14.33
N LYS A 6 -15.52 -9.12 -13.75
CA LYS A 6 -14.62 -10.16 -13.22
C LYS A 6 -13.80 -10.83 -14.32
N LEU A 7 -14.41 -11.06 -15.50
CA LEU A 7 -13.71 -11.59 -16.68
C LEU A 7 -12.61 -10.64 -17.15
N ILE A 8 -12.90 -9.34 -17.25
CA ILE A 8 -11.92 -8.29 -17.65
C ILE A 8 -10.76 -8.26 -16.66
N LEU A 9 -11.02 -8.26 -15.36
CA LEU A 9 -9.97 -8.23 -14.32
C LEU A 9 -9.06 -9.48 -14.36
N ASN A 10 -9.60 -10.64 -14.74
CA ASN A 10 -8.83 -11.87 -14.83
C ASN A 10 -8.06 -12.02 -16.14
N THR A 11 -8.43 -11.29 -17.19
CA THR A 11 -7.82 -11.38 -18.53
C THR A 11 -6.70 -10.36 -18.75
N ILE A 12 -6.77 -9.21 -18.04
CA ILE A 12 -5.77 -8.15 -18.19
C ILE A 12 -4.61 -8.36 -17.23
N PRO A 13 -3.34 -8.36 -17.71
CA PRO A 13 -2.17 -8.45 -16.83
C PRO A 13 -2.15 -7.38 -15.75
N ARG A 14 -1.83 -7.78 -14.50
CA ARG A 14 -1.80 -6.88 -13.33
C ARG A 14 -1.02 -5.56 -13.55
N PRO A 15 0.15 -5.53 -14.22
CA PRO A 15 0.84 -4.27 -14.51
C PRO A 15 0.04 -3.29 -15.37
N LEU A 16 -0.74 -3.81 -16.33
CA LEU A 16 -1.60 -2.98 -17.19
C LEU A 16 -2.80 -2.44 -16.42
N LEU A 17 -3.42 -3.25 -15.55
CA LEU A 17 -4.49 -2.78 -14.65
C LEU A 17 -3.99 -1.65 -13.75
N ILE A 18 -2.78 -1.76 -13.20
CA ILE A 18 -2.16 -0.71 -12.41
C ILE A 18 -1.99 0.57 -13.23
N ARG A 19 -1.50 0.49 -14.47
CA ARG A 19 -1.36 1.67 -15.35
C ARG A 19 -2.71 2.30 -15.68
N LEU A 20 -3.70 1.51 -16.03
CA LEU A 20 -5.06 1.98 -16.30
C LEU A 20 -5.69 2.67 -15.08
N SER A 21 -5.47 2.14 -13.87
CA SER A 21 -5.95 2.77 -12.65
C SER A 21 -5.37 4.18 -12.45
N TYR A 22 -4.12 4.42 -12.81
CA TYR A 22 -3.50 5.75 -12.71
C TYR A 22 -4.12 6.77 -13.69
N VAL A 23 -4.60 6.32 -14.85
CA VAL A 23 -5.28 7.18 -15.83
C VAL A 23 -6.74 7.42 -15.44
N ALA A 24 -7.45 6.39 -15.00
CA ALA A 24 -8.86 6.48 -14.63
C ALA A 24 -9.09 7.28 -13.32
N ARG A 25 -8.17 7.19 -12.38
CA ARG A 25 -8.26 7.83 -11.06
C ARG A 25 -8.63 9.32 -11.07
N PRO A 26 -7.93 10.22 -11.80
CA PRO A 26 -8.24 11.64 -11.77
C PRO A 26 -9.63 11.94 -12.31
N ILE A 27 -10.11 11.20 -13.29
CA ILE A 27 -11.47 11.35 -13.86
C ILE A 27 -12.52 10.95 -12.82
N ILE A 28 -12.34 9.78 -12.19
CA ILE A 28 -13.26 9.28 -11.15
C ILE A 28 -13.26 10.23 -9.95
N ALA A 29 -12.08 10.68 -9.50
CA ALA A 29 -11.97 11.63 -8.40
C ALA A 29 -12.68 12.96 -8.70
N PHE A 30 -12.58 13.46 -9.94
CA PHE A 30 -13.27 14.67 -10.36
C PHE A 30 -14.79 14.51 -10.34
N THR A 31 -15.33 13.40 -10.87
CA THR A 31 -16.78 13.13 -10.89
C THR A 31 -17.38 12.92 -9.51
N LEU A 32 -16.59 12.46 -8.55
CA LEU A 32 -17.01 12.21 -7.17
C LEU A 32 -16.65 13.33 -6.20
N LYS A 33 -16.11 14.46 -6.68
CA LYS A 33 -15.76 15.61 -5.84
C LYS A 33 -16.96 16.06 -4.99
N GLY A 34 -16.70 16.39 -3.72
CA GLY A 34 -17.71 16.84 -2.74
C GLY A 34 -17.03 17.08 -1.39
N ASP A 35 -17.80 17.10 -0.31
CA ASP A 35 -17.36 17.51 1.03
C ASP A 35 -17.65 16.48 2.15
N LYS A 36 -18.27 15.35 1.78
CA LYS A 36 -18.75 14.37 2.77
C LYS A 36 -17.66 13.45 3.34
N PHE A 37 -16.69 13.07 2.49
CA PHE A 37 -15.60 12.15 2.87
C PHE A 37 -14.25 12.75 2.47
N THR A 38 -13.35 12.94 3.41
CA THR A 38 -12.00 13.44 3.14
C THR A 38 -10.98 12.30 3.20
N ASP A 39 -10.09 12.25 2.21
CA ASP A 39 -8.92 11.35 2.23
C ASP A 39 -7.76 12.11 2.87
N PRO A 40 -7.26 11.69 4.05
CA PRO A 40 -6.17 12.39 4.74
C PRO A 40 -4.83 12.28 4.02
N ILE A 41 -4.67 11.33 3.07
CA ILE A 41 -3.41 11.12 2.34
C ILE A 41 -3.14 12.27 1.36
N ASP A 42 -4.18 12.77 0.66
CA ASP A 42 -4.04 13.86 -0.32
C ASP A 42 -4.92 15.09 -0.03
N GLY A 43 -5.66 15.07 1.08
CA GLY A 43 -6.54 16.15 1.52
C GLY A 43 -7.79 16.37 0.67
N LYS A 44 -8.07 15.51 -0.31
CA LYS A 44 -9.22 15.67 -1.20
C LYS A 44 -10.50 15.14 -0.59
N SER A 45 -11.60 15.86 -0.86
CA SER A 45 -12.92 15.52 -0.36
C SER A 45 -13.87 15.10 -1.47
N PHE A 46 -14.75 14.14 -1.15
CA PHE A 46 -15.66 13.46 -2.08
C PHE A 46 -17.08 13.40 -1.52
N LYS A 47 -18.10 13.46 -2.40
CA LYS A 47 -19.49 13.22 -2.04
C LYS A 47 -19.76 11.75 -1.70
N SER A 48 -18.95 10.83 -2.27
CA SER A 48 -18.93 9.40 -1.96
C SER A 48 -17.56 8.84 -2.30
N MET A 49 -17.14 7.78 -1.56
CA MET A 49 -16.02 6.95 -1.94
C MET A 49 -16.49 5.73 -2.73
N LEU A 50 -15.54 5.04 -3.38
CA LEU A 50 -15.83 3.85 -4.16
C LEU A 50 -16.11 2.65 -3.23
N PRO A 51 -16.94 1.69 -3.66
CA PRO A 51 -17.12 0.43 -2.95
C PRO A 51 -15.91 -0.48 -3.13
N TYR A 52 -15.68 -1.35 -2.14
CA TYR A 52 -14.62 -2.37 -2.19
C TYR A 52 -15.01 -3.62 -1.40
N GLY A 53 -14.55 -4.79 -1.85
CA GLY A 53 -14.74 -6.10 -1.23
C GLY A 53 -15.00 -7.19 -2.26
N TYR A 54 -14.50 -8.41 -2.03
CA TYR A 54 -14.67 -9.54 -2.93
C TYR A 54 -15.94 -10.33 -2.62
N GLU A 55 -16.13 -10.74 -1.38
CA GLU A 55 -17.29 -11.49 -0.92
C GLU A 55 -18.40 -10.55 -0.45
N THR A 56 -18.07 -9.68 0.48
CA THR A 56 -18.96 -8.65 0.99
C THR A 56 -18.49 -7.27 0.55
N GLN A 57 -19.27 -6.63 -0.33
CA GLN A 57 -18.98 -5.30 -0.81
C GLN A 57 -19.35 -4.26 0.25
N ARG A 58 -18.37 -3.46 0.69
CA ARG A 58 -18.57 -2.31 1.58
C ARG A 58 -18.60 -1.02 0.76
N ASN A 59 -19.55 -0.15 1.04
CA ASN A 59 -19.69 1.14 0.36
C ASN A 59 -18.81 2.21 1.02
N ASN A 60 -18.40 3.21 0.24
CA ASN A 60 -17.64 4.38 0.72
C ASN A 60 -16.32 4.07 1.41
N VAL A 61 -15.59 3.06 0.96
CA VAL A 61 -14.34 2.62 1.62
C VAL A 61 -13.07 2.91 0.82
N LEU A 62 -13.13 2.86 -0.53
CA LEU A 62 -11.98 3.05 -1.39
C LEU A 62 -11.93 4.50 -1.90
N SER A 63 -10.84 5.19 -1.60
CA SER A 63 -10.63 6.57 -2.06
C SER A 63 -10.52 6.65 -3.59
N PRO A 64 -11.27 7.54 -4.25
CA PRO A 64 -11.18 7.74 -5.70
C PRO A 64 -9.84 8.30 -6.16
N SER A 65 -9.13 9.04 -5.31
CA SER A 65 -7.87 9.71 -5.69
C SER A 65 -6.63 8.91 -5.37
N THR A 66 -6.56 8.27 -4.21
CA THR A 66 -5.35 7.56 -3.75
C THR A 66 -5.47 6.04 -3.92
N LEU A 67 -6.69 5.51 -4.09
CA LEU A 67 -7.02 4.08 -3.99
C LEU A 67 -6.73 3.51 -2.60
N SER A 68 -6.73 4.38 -1.58
CA SER A 68 -6.57 3.96 -0.19
C SER A 68 -7.85 3.36 0.36
N LEU A 69 -7.70 2.32 1.17
CA LEU A 69 -8.73 1.79 2.06
C LEU A 69 -8.60 2.42 3.45
N GLU A 70 -9.54 2.15 4.34
CA GLU A 70 -9.56 2.69 5.70
C GLU A 70 -8.26 2.38 6.45
N ARG A 71 -7.74 1.15 6.36
CA ARG A 71 -6.48 0.74 6.99
C ARG A 71 -5.27 1.56 6.50
N HIS A 72 -5.26 1.92 5.20
CA HIS A 72 -4.18 2.77 4.65
C HIS A 72 -4.27 4.19 5.20
N ARG A 73 -5.48 4.76 5.29
CA ARG A 73 -5.69 6.09 5.85
C ARG A 73 -5.36 6.14 7.34
N LEU A 74 -5.69 5.08 8.09
CA LEU A 74 -5.32 4.95 9.50
C LEU A 74 -3.78 4.89 9.66
N LEU A 75 -3.10 4.04 8.88
CA LEU A 75 -1.64 3.96 8.90
C LEU A 75 -1.00 5.32 8.54
N TRP A 76 -1.54 6.01 7.52
CA TRP A 76 -1.08 7.34 7.16
C TRP A 76 -1.17 8.34 8.31
N LEU A 77 -2.33 8.41 8.97
CA LEU A 77 -2.52 9.29 10.13
C LEU A 77 -1.56 8.94 11.27
N TYR A 78 -1.41 7.65 11.58
CA TYR A 78 -0.46 7.20 12.58
C TYR A 78 0.98 7.62 12.26
N LEU A 79 1.45 7.35 11.04
CA LEU A 79 2.81 7.72 10.62
C LEU A 79 3.03 9.25 10.66
N ASN A 80 2.00 10.03 10.32
CA ASN A 80 2.09 11.48 10.24
C ASN A 80 1.97 12.17 11.61
N GLU A 81 1.14 11.64 12.52
CA GLU A 81 0.79 12.30 13.77
C GLU A 81 1.51 11.73 14.99
N GLN A 82 1.88 10.44 14.94
CA GLN A 82 2.41 9.71 16.09
C GLN A 82 3.88 9.31 15.93
N THR A 83 4.51 9.59 14.77
CA THR A 83 5.89 9.21 14.50
C THR A 83 6.66 10.33 13.79
N ASP A 84 7.98 10.17 13.72
CA ASP A 84 8.87 11.04 12.97
C ASP A 84 9.11 10.55 11.51
N PHE A 85 8.26 9.66 11.01
CA PHE A 85 8.42 8.98 9.70
C PHE A 85 8.63 9.95 8.54
N PHE A 86 7.93 11.08 8.50
CA PHE A 86 8.02 12.07 7.43
C PHE A 86 9.02 13.22 7.71
N THR A 87 9.58 13.29 8.91
CA THR A 87 10.44 14.41 9.34
C THR A 87 11.89 14.02 9.54
N ALA A 88 12.18 12.79 9.97
CA ALA A 88 13.53 12.31 10.16
C ALA A 88 14.00 11.42 9.00
N PRO A 89 15.31 11.36 8.69
CA PRO A 89 15.86 10.38 7.74
C PRO A 89 15.60 8.95 8.22
N LYS A 90 15.01 8.10 7.36
CA LYS A 90 14.68 6.71 7.67
C LYS A 90 15.03 5.78 6.51
N LYS A 91 15.61 4.61 6.82
CA LYS A 91 15.65 3.48 5.91
C LYS A 91 14.40 2.63 6.12
N VAL A 92 13.57 2.51 5.09
CA VAL A 92 12.26 1.88 5.17
C VAL A 92 12.20 0.66 4.26
N LEU A 93 11.82 -0.49 4.83
CA LEU A 93 11.48 -1.70 4.08
C LEU A 93 9.96 -1.87 4.04
N HIS A 94 9.38 -1.97 2.85
CA HIS A 94 7.94 -2.12 2.68
C HIS A 94 7.61 -3.41 1.94
N PHE A 95 6.97 -4.35 2.63
CA PHE A 95 6.49 -5.61 2.07
C PHE A 95 5.18 -5.43 1.35
N ALA A 96 4.99 -6.15 0.23
CA ALA A 96 3.76 -6.14 -0.57
C ALA A 96 3.23 -4.71 -0.84
N PRO A 97 4.06 -3.81 -1.42
CA PRO A 97 3.82 -2.38 -1.41
C PRO A 97 2.46 -2.02 -2.03
N GLU A 98 1.64 -1.32 -1.23
CA GLU A 98 0.33 -0.89 -1.65
C GLU A 98 0.39 0.34 -2.57
N GLN A 99 -0.48 0.38 -3.59
CA GLN A 99 -0.53 1.50 -4.56
C GLN A 99 -0.78 2.86 -3.91
N ALA A 100 -1.48 2.89 -2.77
CA ALA A 100 -1.76 4.11 -2.03
C ALA A 100 -0.49 4.81 -1.55
N PHE A 101 0.53 4.04 -1.16
CA PHE A 101 1.77 4.53 -0.58
C PHE A 101 2.97 4.50 -1.51
N TYR A 102 3.03 3.55 -2.45
CA TYR A 102 4.21 3.29 -3.28
C TYR A 102 4.83 4.55 -3.90
N LYS A 103 4.04 5.32 -4.67
CA LYS A 103 4.53 6.54 -5.30
C LYS A 103 4.75 7.69 -4.32
N LEU A 104 4.00 7.69 -3.24
CA LEU A 104 4.05 8.74 -2.24
C LEU A 104 5.34 8.64 -1.43
N PHE A 105 5.65 7.44 -0.90
CA PHE A 105 6.87 7.23 -0.11
C PHE A 105 8.13 7.38 -0.95
N ARG A 106 8.12 6.94 -2.22
CA ARG A 106 9.26 7.18 -3.14
C ARG A 106 9.56 8.65 -3.42
N LYS A 107 8.63 9.55 -3.19
CA LYS A 107 8.85 10.99 -3.38
C LYS A 107 9.39 11.69 -2.13
N GLN A 108 9.36 11.00 -0.98
CA GLN A 108 9.88 11.56 0.26
C GLN A 108 11.41 11.58 0.22
N LYS A 109 12.00 12.75 0.36
CA LYS A 109 13.46 12.95 0.30
C LYS A 109 14.19 12.41 1.55
N ASN A 110 13.47 12.30 2.66
CA ASN A 110 13.99 11.79 3.92
C ASN A 110 13.96 10.26 4.02
N LEU A 111 13.28 9.56 3.08
CA LEU A 111 13.16 8.11 3.11
C LEU A 111 14.13 7.46 2.11
N ASP A 112 14.98 6.57 2.62
CA ASP A 112 15.66 5.54 1.82
C ASP A 112 14.70 4.34 1.73
N TYR A 113 13.85 4.34 0.69
CA TYR A 113 12.67 3.48 0.60
C TYR A 113 12.90 2.30 -0.34
N THR A 114 12.92 1.11 0.23
CA THR A 114 13.03 -0.18 -0.46
C THR A 114 11.72 -0.94 -0.37
N THR A 115 11.28 -1.53 -1.47
CA THR A 115 10.11 -2.40 -1.52
C THR A 115 10.50 -3.84 -1.79
N THR A 116 9.83 -4.78 -1.12
CA THR A 116 10.08 -6.23 -1.29
C THR A 116 8.78 -7.01 -1.35
N ASP A 117 8.77 -8.05 -2.15
CA ASP A 117 7.68 -9.02 -2.28
C ASP A 117 8.14 -10.19 -3.15
N LEU A 118 7.55 -11.36 -2.98
CA LEU A 118 7.92 -12.54 -3.76
C LEU A 118 7.42 -12.44 -5.23
N PHE A 119 6.25 -11.83 -5.46
CA PHE A 119 5.56 -11.84 -6.76
C PHE A 119 5.15 -10.45 -7.28
N SER A 120 5.12 -9.43 -6.44
CA SER A 120 4.63 -8.10 -6.82
C SER A 120 5.51 -7.45 -7.89
N PRO A 121 4.93 -6.88 -8.96
CA PRO A 121 5.67 -6.11 -9.95
C PRO A 121 6.13 -4.73 -9.42
N LEU A 122 5.71 -4.34 -8.22
CA LEU A 122 6.11 -3.10 -7.56
C LEU A 122 7.32 -3.28 -6.63
N ALA A 123 7.77 -4.52 -6.42
CA ALA A 123 8.92 -4.81 -5.57
C ALA A 123 10.24 -4.46 -6.28
N ASP A 124 11.12 -3.77 -5.56
CA ASP A 124 12.52 -3.52 -5.98
C ASP A 124 13.35 -4.78 -5.83
N VAL A 125 13.11 -5.51 -4.75
CA VAL A 125 13.79 -6.77 -4.42
C VAL A 125 12.76 -7.88 -4.32
N LYS A 126 12.95 -8.94 -5.09
CA LYS A 126 12.15 -10.17 -4.95
C LYS A 126 12.77 -11.02 -3.86
N ALA A 127 12.05 -11.21 -2.76
CA ALA A 127 12.54 -11.98 -1.61
C ALA A 127 11.40 -12.74 -0.92
N ASP A 128 11.76 -13.88 -0.37
CA ASP A 128 10.95 -14.61 0.61
C ASP A 128 11.13 -13.95 1.98
N ILE A 129 10.03 -13.61 2.64
CA ILE A 129 10.05 -13.01 3.98
C ILE A 129 10.72 -13.91 5.03
N CYS A 130 10.74 -15.23 4.81
CA CYS A 130 11.45 -16.19 5.66
C CYS A 130 12.96 -16.30 5.39
N ASN A 131 13.49 -15.60 4.38
CA ASN A 131 14.91 -15.60 4.01
C ASN A 131 15.27 -14.30 3.30
N LEU A 132 15.43 -13.23 4.07
CA LEU A 132 15.64 -11.89 3.53
C LEU A 132 17.09 -11.65 3.13
N PRO A 133 17.37 -11.14 1.90
CA PRO A 133 18.70 -10.85 1.41
C PRO A 133 19.23 -9.50 1.90
N PHE A 134 18.92 -9.13 3.14
CA PHE A 134 19.30 -7.87 3.76
C PHE A 134 20.21 -8.11 4.97
N GLU A 135 21.05 -7.13 5.28
CA GLU A 135 21.94 -7.18 6.45
C GLU A 135 21.15 -7.02 7.76
N ASP A 136 21.77 -7.50 8.85
CA ASP A 136 21.24 -7.29 10.21
C ASP A 136 21.19 -5.80 10.53
N ASN A 137 20.13 -5.36 11.23
CA ASN A 137 19.98 -3.98 11.69
C ASN A 137 20.07 -2.94 10.56
N GLN A 138 19.53 -3.27 9.38
CA GLN A 138 19.63 -2.41 8.20
C GLN A 138 18.56 -1.32 8.16
N TYR A 139 17.34 -1.60 8.62
CA TYR A 139 16.17 -0.75 8.45
C TYR A 139 15.72 -0.09 9.75
N ASP A 140 15.30 1.18 9.68
CA ASP A 140 14.72 1.93 10.79
C ASP A 140 13.23 1.63 10.97
N VAL A 141 12.53 1.31 9.85
CA VAL A 141 11.09 1.01 9.84
C VAL A 141 10.81 -0.12 8.86
N ILE A 142 9.96 -1.05 9.26
CA ILE A 142 9.42 -2.09 8.40
C ILE A 142 7.90 -1.97 8.33
N LEU A 143 7.36 -1.88 7.12
CA LEU A 143 5.93 -1.91 6.85
C LEU A 143 5.58 -3.29 6.27
N CYS A 144 4.85 -4.09 7.06
CA CYS A 144 4.45 -5.46 6.72
C CYS A 144 2.94 -5.63 6.95
N ASN A 145 2.14 -5.07 6.04
CA ASN A 145 0.68 -5.02 6.17
C ASN A 145 0.02 -6.17 5.41
N HIS A 146 -0.80 -6.97 6.09
CA HIS A 146 -1.54 -8.08 5.47
C HIS A 146 -0.63 -9.08 4.70
N VAL A 147 0.49 -9.45 5.28
CA VAL A 147 1.46 -10.40 4.71
C VAL A 147 1.56 -11.64 5.58
N LEU A 148 1.76 -11.48 6.90
CA LEU A 148 2.06 -12.60 7.81
C LEU A 148 0.94 -13.65 7.86
N GLU A 149 -0.32 -13.25 7.70
CA GLU A 149 -1.46 -14.16 7.65
C GLU A 149 -1.44 -15.13 6.46
N HIS A 150 -0.56 -14.90 5.48
CA HIS A 150 -0.38 -15.75 4.29
C HIS A 150 0.91 -16.57 4.34
N ILE A 151 1.72 -16.42 5.40
CA ILE A 151 3.02 -17.08 5.52
C ILE A 151 2.88 -18.32 6.40
N PRO A 152 3.21 -19.53 5.88
CA PRO A 152 3.09 -20.77 6.67
C PRO A 152 3.98 -20.80 7.91
N ASP A 153 5.19 -20.23 7.83
CA ASP A 153 6.15 -20.10 8.95
C ASP A 153 6.28 -18.62 9.34
N ASP A 154 5.25 -18.11 9.99
CA ASP A 154 5.19 -16.71 10.45
C ASP A 154 6.24 -16.43 11.54
N THR A 155 6.58 -17.44 12.34
CA THR A 155 7.64 -17.34 13.36
C THR A 155 8.99 -17.04 12.73
N LYS A 156 9.36 -17.77 11.66
CA LYS A 156 10.59 -17.51 10.92
C LYS A 156 10.57 -16.15 10.23
N ALA A 157 9.42 -15.79 9.64
CA ALA A 157 9.24 -14.47 9.05
C ALA A 157 9.47 -13.35 10.09
N MET A 158 8.89 -13.47 11.28
CA MET A 158 9.10 -12.51 12.38
C MET A 158 10.54 -12.44 12.84
N GLN A 159 11.27 -13.56 12.89
CA GLN A 159 12.70 -13.59 13.20
C GLN A 159 13.53 -12.83 12.16
N GLU A 160 13.22 -13.01 10.86
CA GLU A 160 13.90 -12.29 9.78
C GLU A 160 13.57 -10.79 9.81
N LEU A 161 12.32 -10.41 10.05
CA LEU A 161 11.93 -8.99 10.22
C LEU A 161 12.68 -8.36 11.41
N TYR A 162 12.77 -9.07 12.53
CA TYR A 162 13.51 -8.61 13.71
C TYR A 162 15.01 -8.49 13.45
N ARG A 163 15.60 -9.44 12.71
CA ARG A 163 17.02 -9.42 12.35
C ARG A 163 17.40 -8.18 11.53
N VAL A 164 16.59 -7.84 10.54
CA VAL A 164 16.89 -6.72 9.63
C VAL A 164 16.45 -5.36 10.17
N LEU A 165 15.63 -5.32 11.23
CA LEU A 165 15.19 -4.10 11.90
C LEU A 165 16.26 -3.66 12.92
N LYS A 166 16.55 -2.37 12.97
CA LYS A 166 17.43 -1.77 13.99
C LYS A 166 16.77 -1.79 15.37
N PRO A 167 17.57 -1.87 16.45
CA PRO A 167 17.10 -1.72 17.83
C PRO A 167 16.39 -0.39 18.07
#